data_8a35e12f1b5852aeb80108b71c09f288
#
_entry.id   8a35e12f1b5852aeb80108b71c09f288
#
_cell.length_a   1.000
_cell.length_b   1.000
_cell.length_c   1.000
_cell.angle_alpha   90.00
_cell.angle_beta   90.00
_cell.angle_gamma   90.00
#
_symmetry.space_group_name_H-M   'P 1'
#
loop_
_entity.id
_entity.type
_entity.pdbx_description
1 polymer ?
#
loop_
_entity_poly.entity_id
_entity_poly.type
_entity_poly.pdbx_seq_one_letter_code
_entity_poly.pdbx_strand_id
1 'polypeptide(L)'
;VGFKRIGISRAVDHLWRWPNLFQYVSGRGELWVSAAEGFVIISGLLIGYIRGYKNRQQPLIEVSKKLIKRGVILYIWMLITTFLLVSASWLLHFKGSMAYVPITTGDWSGLVFSVIRLDYVHTLTHFLYLYAIFLILAPVVIWLLRTGKAWAAAIISIVTWVAGIAFSIEWMQWQLIFFLPAIAGFYLEDILEFYRR
;
A
#
# COMPACT_ATOMS: atom_id res chain seq x y z
N VAL A 1 13.79 2.13 -22.33
CA VAL A 1 14.68 2.95 -21.47
C VAL A 1 14.75 2.24 -20.13
N GLY A 2 15.86 1.50 -19.90
CA GLY A 2 16.03 0.66 -18.73
C GLY A 2 16.07 1.49 -17.45
N PHE A 3 15.16 1.20 -16.53
CA PHE A 3 15.28 1.62 -15.14
C PHE A 3 16.53 0.94 -14.56
N LYS A 4 17.64 1.67 -14.51
CA LYS A 4 18.78 1.29 -13.68
C LYS A 4 18.24 1.17 -12.25
N ARG A 5 18.13 -0.04 -11.73
CA ARG A 5 18.06 -0.29 -10.28
C ARG A 5 19.33 0.29 -9.67
N ILE A 6 19.28 1.56 -9.32
CA ILE A 6 20.35 2.24 -8.64
C ILE A 6 20.37 1.65 -7.23
N GLY A 7 21.43 0.93 -6.97
CA GLY A 7 22.02 0.40 -5.77
C GLY A 7 21.53 0.83 -4.38
N ILE A 8 20.23 0.79 -4.10
CA ILE A 8 19.69 0.98 -2.74
C ILE A 8 20.17 -0.15 -1.82
N SER A 9 20.43 -1.35 -2.35
CA SER A 9 20.91 -2.48 -1.56
C SER A 9 22.27 -2.23 -0.92
N ARG A 10 23.23 -1.61 -1.63
CA ARG A 10 24.59 -1.44 -1.10
C ARG A 10 24.71 -0.40 0.02
N ALA A 11 23.91 0.66 0.01
CA ALA A 11 23.95 1.68 1.06
C ALA A 11 23.31 1.20 2.37
N VAL A 12 22.28 0.34 2.27
CA VAL A 12 21.64 -0.30 3.42
C VAL A 12 22.55 -1.39 3.99
N ASP A 13 23.27 -2.13 3.15
CA ASP A 13 24.19 -3.20 3.57
C ASP A 13 25.37 -2.69 4.41
N HIS A 14 25.79 -1.44 4.23
CA HIS A 14 26.88 -0.84 5.04
C HIS A 14 26.41 -0.32 6.42
N LEU A 15 25.14 0.00 6.59
CA LEU A 15 24.58 0.42 7.88
C LEU A 15 24.21 -0.77 8.79
N TRP A 16 23.99 -1.96 8.22
CA TRP A 16 23.57 -3.16 8.94
C TRP A 16 24.58 -4.29 8.80
N ARG A 17 25.78 -4.06 9.26
CA ARG A 17 26.89 -5.04 9.22
C ARG A 17 26.73 -6.24 10.17
N TRP A 18 25.62 -6.30 10.92
CA TRP A 18 25.27 -7.44 11.78
C TRP A 18 24.17 -8.25 11.10
N PRO A 19 24.32 -9.60 11.01
CA PRO A 19 23.26 -10.46 10.53
C PRO A 19 22.11 -10.43 11.56
N ASN A 20 21.17 -9.50 11.38
CA ASN A 20 20.02 -9.40 12.26
C ASN A 20 19.03 -10.49 11.88
N LEU A 21 18.47 -11.21 12.88
CA LEU A 21 17.38 -12.15 12.71
C LEU A 21 16.22 -11.53 11.88
N PHE A 22 16.00 -10.23 11.98
CA PHE A 22 15.04 -9.48 11.18
C PHE A 22 15.32 -9.52 9.67
N GLN A 23 16.56 -9.65 9.22
CA GLN A 23 16.88 -9.79 7.79
C GLN A 23 16.45 -11.15 7.24
N TYR A 24 16.50 -12.20 8.05
CA TYR A 24 15.96 -13.50 7.66
C TYR A 24 14.44 -13.49 7.62
N VAL A 25 13.79 -12.83 8.56
CA VAL A 25 12.32 -12.69 8.61
C VAL A 25 11.81 -11.76 7.50
N SER A 26 12.54 -10.69 7.16
CA SER A 26 12.19 -9.77 6.06
C SER A 26 12.65 -10.24 4.68
N GLY A 27 13.36 -11.39 4.63
CA GLY A 27 13.73 -12.08 3.40
C GLY A 27 14.91 -11.48 2.64
N ARG A 28 15.68 -10.53 3.19
CA ARG A 28 16.89 -9.94 2.57
C ARG A 28 16.76 -9.54 1.08
N GLY A 29 15.54 -9.43 0.55
CA GLY A 29 15.32 -9.32 -0.90
C GLY A 29 15.43 -10.65 -1.66
N GLU A 30 15.57 -11.77 -0.96
CA GLU A 30 15.60 -13.14 -1.52
C GLU A 30 14.19 -13.76 -1.54
N LEU A 31 13.27 -13.25 -0.72
CA LEU A 31 11.88 -13.64 -0.81
C LEU A 31 11.21 -12.98 -2.01
N TRP A 32 10.40 -13.75 -2.72
CA TRP A 32 9.59 -13.30 -3.86
C TRP A 32 8.56 -12.23 -3.48
N VAL A 33 8.25 -12.13 -2.18
CA VAL A 33 7.28 -11.20 -1.61
C VAL A 33 7.95 -10.43 -0.48
N SER A 34 7.96 -9.11 -0.56
CA SER A 34 8.42 -8.27 0.54
C SER A 34 7.42 -8.26 1.69
N ALA A 35 7.87 -7.89 2.90
CA ALA A 35 6.98 -7.75 4.06
C ALA A 35 5.81 -6.77 3.80
N ALA A 36 6.03 -5.73 2.99
CA ALA A 36 5.00 -4.77 2.61
C ALA A 36 3.92 -5.41 1.72
N GLU A 37 4.32 -6.19 0.73
CA GLU A 37 3.40 -6.93 -0.15
C GLU A 37 2.59 -7.95 0.64
N GLY A 38 3.25 -8.72 1.52
CA GLY A 38 2.57 -9.67 2.41
C GLY A 38 1.52 -8.99 3.29
N PHE A 39 1.83 -7.82 3.83
CA PHE A 39 0.87 -7.02 4.60
C PHE A 39 -0.33 -6.58 3.76
N VAL A 40 -0.10 -6.13 2.52
CA VAL A 40 -1.17 -5.71 1.59
C VAL A 40 -2.09 -6.89 1.26
N ILE A 41 -1.53 -8.06 0.96
CA ILE A 41 -2.28 -9.28 0.68
C ILE A 41 -3.17 -9.68 1.86
N ILE A 42 -2.58 -9.79 3.05
CA ILE A 42 -3.31 -10.15 4.28
C ILE A 42 -4.38 -9.12 4.61
N SER A 43 -4.07 -7.83 4.46
CA SER A 43 -5.02 -6.75 4.72
C SER A 43 -6.21 -6.80 3.74
N GLY A 44 -5.96 -7.06 2.46
CA GLY A 44 -7.01 -7.26 1.47
C GLY A 44 -7.92 -8.43 1.84
N LEU A 45 -7.33 -9.59 2.14
CA LEU A 45 -8.05 -10.80 2.54
C LEU A 45 -8.93 -10.54 3.79
N LEU A 46 -8.38 -9.92 4.83
CA LEU A 46 -9.11 -9.59 6.05
C LEU A 46 -10.25 -8.60 5.79
N ILE A 47 -10.07 -7.62 4.92
CA ILE A 47 -11.12 -6.67 4.58
C ILE A 47 -12.24 -7.38 3.82
N GLY A 48 -11.92 -8.23 2.85
CA GLY A 48 -12.92 -9.05 2.16
C GLY A 48 -13.70 -9.95 3.11
N TYR A 49 -13.02 -10.66 3.99
CA TYR A 49 -13.63 -11.55 4.97
C TYR A 49 -14.46 -10.78 6.01
N ILE A 50 -13.85 -9.83 6.72
CA ILE A 50 -14.53 -9.18 7.86
C ILE A 50 -15.58 -8.19 7.37
N ARG A 51 -15.27 -7.34 6.38
CA ARG A 51 -16.16 -6.27 5.94
C ARG A 51 -17.09 -6.69 4.82
N GLY A 52 -16.63 -7.59 3.95
CA GLY A 52 -17.45 -8.17 2.88
C GLY A 52 -18.41 -9.21 3.41
N TYR A 53 -17.88 -10.32 3.92
CA TYR A 53 -18.66 -11.50 4.31
C TYR A 53 -19.25 -11.42 5.72
N LYS A 54 -18.40 -11.37 6.76
CA LYS A 54 -18.86 -11.47 8.17
C LYS A 54 -19.81 -10.34 8.57
N ASN A 55 -19.53 -9.12 8.16
CA ASN A 55 -20.33 -7.93 8.45
C ASN A 55 -21.33 -7.59 7.32
N ARG A 56 -21.73 -8.54 6.49
CA ARG A 56 -22.64 -8.30 5.36
C ARG A 56 -24.01 -7.75 5.76
N GLN A 57 -24.46 -8.00 6.99
CA GLN A 57 -25.72 -7.49 7.52
C GLN A 57 -25.62 -6.00 7.92
N GLN A 58 -24.42 -5.46 8.13
CA GLN A 58 -24.25 -4.03 8.42
C GLN A 58 -24.51 -3.20 7.16
N PRO A 59 -25.13 -2.02 7.30
CA PRO A 59 -25.34 -1.14 6.16
C PRO A 59 -24.00 -0.78 5.51
N LEU A 60 -23.97 -0.82 4.18
CA LEU A 60 -22.75 -0.57 3.41
C LEU A 60 -22.14 0.80 3.73
N ILE A 61 -23.01 1.80 3.98
CA ILE A 61 -22.58 3.16 4.34
C ILE A 61 -21.72 3.18 5.60
N GLU A 62 -22.07 2.41 6.64
CA GLU A 62 -21.28 2.35 7.86
C GLU A 62 -19.92 1.69 7.65
N VAL A 63 -19.90 0.61 6.88
CA VAL A 63 -18.67 -0.08 6.53
C VAL A 63 -17.76 0.84 5.70
N SER A 64 -18.34 1.54 4.72
CA SER A 64 -17.63 2.50 3.87
C SER A 64 -17.05 3.65 4.69
N LYS A 65 -17.83 4.25 5.59
CA LYS A 65 -17.36 5.32 6.48
C LYS A 65 -16.17 4.86 7.33
N LYS A 66 -16.21 3.64 7.87
CA LYS A 66 -15.11 3.08 8.68
C LYS A 66 -13.83 2.87 7.84
N LEU A 67 -13.95 2.41 6.60
CA LEU A 67 -12.82 2.19 5.71
C LEU A 67 -12.22 3.51 5.22
N ILE A 68 -13.05 4.43 4.75
CA ILE A 68 -12.61 5.76 4.30
C ILE A 68 -11.95 6.51 5.47
N LYS A 69 -12.55 6.49 6.68
CA LYS A 69 -11.95 7.11 7.86
C LYS A 69 -10.54 6.56 8.14
N ARG A 70 -10.35 5.23 8.03
CA ARG A 70 -9.02 4.62 8.19
C ARG A 70 -8.07 5.05 7.09
N GLY A 71 -8.50 5.08 5.83
CA GLY A 71 -7.70 5.57 4.70
C GLY A 71 -7.25 7.02 4.90
N VAL A 72 -8.17 7.90 5.32
CA VAL A 72 -7.85 9.31 5.60
C VAL A 72 -6.88 9.44 6.78
N ILE A 73 -7.06 8.68 7.86
CA ILE A 73 -6.12 8.68 8.99
C ILE A 73 -4.73 8.25 8.55
N LEU A 74 -4.61 7.20 7.74
CA LEU A 74 -3.31 6.74 7.21
C LEU A 74 -2.68 7.78 6.29
N TYR A 75 -3.48 8.44 5.45
CA TYR A 75 -3.01 9.54 4.62
C TYR A 75 -2.45 10.69 5.47
N ILE A 76 -3.15 11.09 6.52
CA ILE A 76 -2.67 12.13 7.45
C ILE A 76 -1.36 11.68 8.13
N TRP A 77 -1.26 10.42 8.58
CA TRP A 77 -0.02 9.89 9.15
C TRP A 77 1.12 9.88 8.14
N MET A 78 0.83 9.56 6.87
CA MET A 78 1.81 9.65 5.79
C MET A 78 2.33 11.08 5.62
N LEU A 79 1.44 12.10 5.61
CA LEU A 79 1.84 13.51 5.53
C LEU A 79 2.73 13.89 6.71
N ILE A 80 2.31 13.58 7.95
CA ILE A 80 3.05 13.91 9.18
C ILE A 80 4.43 13.24 9.15
N THR A 81 4.48 11.95 8.85
CA THR A 81 5.74 11.18 8.85
C THR A 81 6.68 11.67 7.75
N THR A 82 6.17 11.95 6.54
CA THR A 82 6.98 12.52 5.45
C THR A 82 7.56 13.87 5.86
N PHE A 83 6.74 14.74 6.44
CA PHE A 83 7.21 16.05 6.91
C PHE A 83 8.28 15.92 7.99
N LEU A 84 8.09 15.06 8.98
CA LEU A 84 9.06 14.80 10.05
C LEU A 84 10.37 14.24 9.49
N LEU A 85 10.32 13.28 8.57
CA LEU A 85 11.53 12.68 7.98
C LEU A 85 12.32 13.69 7.15
N VAL A 86 11.65 14.50 6.35
CA VAL A 86 12.32 15.56 5.55
C VAL A 86 12.91 16.63 6.46
N SER A 87 12.15 17.07 7.47
CA SER A 87 12.65 18.05 8.46
C SER A 87 13.88 17.53 9.19
N ALA A 88 13.85 16.28 9.65
CA ALA A 88 14.99 15.63 10.29
C ALA A 88 16.20 15.54 9.34
N SER A 89 15.96 15.20 8.07
CA SER A 89 17.01 15.14 7.05
C SER A 89 17.70 16.49 6.85
N TRP A 90 16.92 17.57 6.78
CA TRP A 90 17.47 18.93 6.62
C TRP A 90 18.21 19.42 7.86
N LEU A 91 17.65 19.18 9.06
CA LEU A 91 18.24 19.62 10.33
C LEU A 91 19.51 18.84 10.69
N LEU A 92 19.52 17.54 10.45
CA LEU A 92 20.64 16.66 10.82
C LEU A 92 21.66 16.47 9.70
N HIS A 93 21.47 17.14 8.55
CA HIS A 93 22.36 17.08 7.39
C HIS A 93 22.69 15.63 6.97
N PHE A 94 21.71 14.73 7.01
CA PHE A 94 21.91 13.36 6.57
C PHE A 94 22.34 13.29 5.10
N LYS A 95 23.55 12.74 4.88
CA LYS A 95 24.09 12.47 3.54
C LYS A 95 23.83 11.01 3.20
N GLY A 96 22.81 10.70 2.39
CA GLY A 96 22.54 9.35 1.93
C GLY A 96 21.36 9.27 0.96
N SER A 97 21.18 8.13 0.32
CA SER A 97 20.09 7.92 -0.65
C SER A 97 18.68 8.03 -0.03
N MET A 98 18.57 7.82 1.29
CA MET A 98 17.32 8.04 2.03
C MET A 98 17.02 9.52 2.32
N ALA A 99 18.03 10.39 2.18
CA ALA A 99 17.93 11.83 2.40
C ALA A 99 17.65 12.62 1.13
N TYR A 100 17.51 11.95 -0.03
CA TYR A 100 17.24 12.64 -1.28
C TYR A 100 15.81 13.20 -1.27
N VAL A 101 15.74 14.51 -1.15
CA VAL A 101 14.50 15.28 -1.27
C VAL A 101 14.66 16.17 -2.50
N PRO A 102 13.83 16.03 -3.54
CA PRO A 102 13.94 16.81 -4.77
C PRO A 102 13.47 18.26 -4.61
N ILE A 103 13.43 18.75 -3.39
CA ILE A 103 12.98 20.08 -3.00
C ILE A 103 14.16 20.80 -2.35
N THR A 104 14.37 22.08 -2.69
CA THR A 104 15.46 22.89 -2.13
C THR A 104 15.38 22.95 -0.61
N THR A 105 16.51 22.72 0.05
CA THR A 105 16.61 22.76 1.51
C THR A 105 16.11 24.10 2.04
N GLY A 106 15.13 24.08 2.95
CA GLY A 106 14.53 25.27 3.54
C GLY A 106 13.28 25.79 2.82
N ASP A 107 12.89 25.22 1.67
CA ASP A 107 11.61 25.54 1.02
C ASP A 107 10.46 24.74 1.64
N TRP A 108 9.99 25.17 2.81
CA TRP A 108 8.90 24.55 3.54
C TRP A 108 7.56 24.62 2.80
N SER A 109 7.32 25.71 2.06
CA SER A 109 6.11 25.88 1.27
C SER A 109 6.07 24.90 0.11
N GLY A 110 7.15 24.80 -0.64
CA GLY A 110 7.29 23.81 -1.72
C GLY A 110 7.14 22.37 -1.22
N LEU A 111 7.71 22.06 -0.05
CA LEU A 111 7.55 20.75 0.58
C LEU A 111 6.08 20.44 0.89
N VAL A 112 5.39 21.34 1.58
CA VAL A 112 3.98 21.14 1.96
C VAL A 112 3.10 20.94 0.72
N PHE A 113 3.26 21.78 -0.31
CA PHE A 113 2.50 21.66 -1.55
C PHE A 113 2.80 20.35 -2.29
N SER A 114 4.07 19.97 -2.41
CA SER A 114 4.46 18.75 -3.11
C SER A 114 3.96 17.50 -2.40
N VAL A 115 3.98 17.46 -1.07
CA VAL A 115 3.49 16.33 -0.29
C VAL A 115 1.96 16.24 -0.35
N ILE A 116 1.23 17.36 -0.25
CA ILE A 116 -0.23 17.37 -0.35
C ILE A 116 -0.71 16.97 -1.75
N ARG A 117 -0.02 17.42 -2.80
CA ARG A 117 -0.34 17.06 -4.19
C ARG A 117 0.09 15.63 -4.56
N LEU A 118 0.83 14.95 -3.68
CA LEU A 118 1.43 13.65 -3.93
C LEU A 118 2.51 13.67 -5.05
N ASP A 119 3.03 14.85 -5.39
CA ASP A 119 4.17 14.99 -6.30
C ASP A 119 5.47 14.46 -5.67
N TYR A 120 5.51 14.48 -4.33
CA TYR A 120 6.60 13.89 -3.55
C TYR A 120 6.05 13.03 -2.40
N VAL A 121 6.44 11.76 -2.40
CA VAL A 121 6.18 10.82 -1.30
C VAL A 121 7.52 10.22 -0.88
N HIS A 122 7.84 10.34 0.40
CA HIS A 122 9.09 9.78 0.92
C HIS A 122 9.09 8.26 0.81
N THR A 123 10.21 7.66 0.41
CA THR A 123 10.34 6.22 0.16
C THR A 123 9.83 5.35 1.31
N LEU A 124 10.06 5.76 2.57
CA LEU A 124 9.60 5.02 3.75
C LEU A 124 8.09 5.12 3.99
N THR A 125 7.43 6.16 3.46
CA THR A 125 5.98 6.39 3.64
C THR A 125 5.16 5.99 2.42
N HIS A 126 5.84 5.63 1.34
CA HIS A 126 5.21 5.27 0.07
C HIS A 126 4.19 4.13 0.21
N PHE A 127 4.49 3.14 1.02
CA PHE A 127 3.59 2.05 1.35
C PHE A 127 2.28 2.54 2.03
N LEU A 128 2.36 3.52 2.96
CA LEU A 128 1.19 4.09 3.61
C LEU A 128 0.26 4.80 2.61
N TYR A 129 0.84 5.49 1.65
CA TYR A 129 0.13 6.16 0.57
C TYR A 129 -0.69 5.17 -0.26
N LEU A 130 -0.07 4.10 -0.76
CA LEU A 130 -0.75 3.07 -1.53
C LEU A 130 -1.89 2.43 -0.73
N TYR A 131 -1.61 2.07 0.53
CA TYR A 131 -2.58 1.44 1.39
C TYR A 131 -3.76 2.36 1.73
N ALA A 132 -3.53 3.67 1.91
CA ALA A 132 -4.59 4.64 2.11
C ALA A 132 -5.54 4.72 0.89
N ILE A 133 -4.99 4.74 -0.34
CA ILE A 133 -5.79 4.70 -1.57
C ILE A 133 -6.64 3.43 -1.62
N PHE A 134 -6.05 2.27 -1.33
CA PHE A 134 -6.77 1.00 -1.39
C PHE A 134 -7.93 0.96 -0.39
N LEU A 135 -7.76 1.50 0.82
CA LEU A 135 -8.84 1.59 1.80
C LEU A 135 -9.96 2.53 1.36
N ILE A 136 -9.64 3.62 0.67
CA ILE A 136 -10.63 4.56 0.13
C ILE A 136 -11.41 3.92 -1.02
N LEU A 137 -10.77 3.10 -1.83
CA LEU A 137 -11.42 2.39 -2.94
C LEU A 137 -12.14 1.09 -2.51
N ALA A 138 -11.75 0.49 -1.38
CA ALA A 138 -12.30 -0.78 -0.89
C ALA A 138 -13.84 -0.79 -0.77
N PRO A 139 -14.57 0.28 -0.39
CA PRO A 139 -16.02 0.29 -0.38
C PRO A 139 -16.66 -0.10 -1.70
N VAL A 140 -16.08 0.31 -2.84
CA VAL A 140 -16.59 -0.04 -4.18
C VAL A 140 -16.49 -1.55 -4.41
N VAL A 141 -15.35 -2.14 -4.07
CA VAL A 141 -15.13 -3.58 -4.20
C VAL A 141 -16.07 -4.35 -3.27
N ILE A 142 -16.21 -3.93 -2.01
CA ILE A 142 -17.14 -4.58 -1.06
C ILE A 142 -18.58 -4.48 -1.54
N TRP A 143 -18.98 -3.37 -2.13
CA TRP A 143 -20.31 -3.22 -2.73
C TRP A 143 -20.54 -4.24 -3.86
N LEU A 144 -19.56 -4.38 -4.77
CA LEU A 144 -19.62 -5.37 -5.86
C LEU A 144 -19.70 -6.79 -5.31
N LEU A 145 -18.91 -7.12 -4.28
CA LEU A 145 -18.94 -8.45 -3.65
C LEU A 145 -20.30 -8.75 -3.00
N ARG A 146 -20.86 -7.80 -2.25
CA ARG A 146 -22.16 -7.96 -1.58
C ARG A 146 -23.34 -8.05 -2.54
N THR A 147 -23.22 -7.48 -3.74
CA THR A 147 -24.22 -7.57 -4.81
C THR A 147 -24.06 -8.82 -5.69
N GLY A 148 -23.15 -9.74 -5.33
CA GLY A 148 -22.89 -10.95 -6.09
C GLY A 148 -22.10 -10.74 -7.39
N LYS A 149 -21.54 -9.55 -7.58
CA LYS A 149 -20.79 -9.19 -8.79
C LYS A 149 -19.27 -9.29 -8.58
N ALA A 150 -18.81 -10.36 -7.92
CA ALA A 150 -17.39 -10.59 -7.67
C ALA A 150 -16.56 -10.67 -8.96
N TRP A 151 -17.14 -11.25 -10.03
CA TRP A 151 -16.52 -11.29 -11.36
C TRP A 151 -16.23 -9.87 -11.90
N ALA A 152 -17.15 -8.92 -11.67
CA ALA A 152 -16.97 -7.53 -12.10
C ALA A 152 -15.83 -6.86 -11.32
N ALA A 153 -15.75 -7.12 -10.01
CA ALA A 153 -14.63 -6.63 -9.19
C ALA A 153 -13.28 -7.18 -9.68
N ALA A 154 -13.22 -8.48 -10.04
CA ALA A 154 -12.01 -9.10 -10.59
C ALA A 154 -11.63 -8.49 -11.95
N ILE A 155 -12.58 -8.35 -12.88
CA ILE A 155 -12.35 -7.77 -14.20
C ILE A 155 -11.87 -6.31 -14.07
N ILE A 156 -12.56 -5.49 -13.27
CA ILE A 156 -12.17 -4.10 -13.03
C ILE A 156 -10.73 -4.05 -12.48
N SER A 157 -10.38 -4.91 -11.51
CA SER A 157 -9.02 -4.95 -10.97
C SER A 157 -7.99 -5.33 -12.02
N ILE A 158 -8.27 -6.31 -12.87
CA ILE A 158 -7.36 -6.71 -13.96
C ILE A 158 -7.21 -5.60 -14.99
N VAL A 159 -8.32 -5.00 -15.43
CA VAL A 159 -8.30 -3.90 -16.41
C VAL A 159 -7.53 -2.69 -15.85
N THR A 160 -7.77 -2.34 -14.59
CA THR A 160 -7.04 -1.25 -13.91
C THR A 160 -5.55 -1.58 -13.80
N TRP A 161 -5.19 -2.83 -13.53
CA TRP A 161 -3.80 -3.28 -13.50
C TRP A 161 -3.11 -3.15 -14.85
N VAL A 162 -3.74 -3.62 -15.93
CA VAL A 162 -3.23 -3.48 -17.31
C VAL A 162 -3.06 -2.00 -17.67
N ALA A 163 -4.05 -1.16 -17.36
CA ALA A 163 -3.97 0.29 -17.54
C ALA A 163 -2.80 0.88 -16.73
N GLY A 164 -2.61 0.43 -15.49
CA GLY A 164 -1.50 0.84 -14.63
C GLY A 164 -0.13 0.54 -15.24
N ILE A 165 0.01 -0.61 -15.92
CA ILE A 165 1.24 -0.94 -16.67
C ILE A 165 1.39 -0.03 -17.88
N ALA A 166 0.33 0.16 -18.68
CA ALA A 166 0.36 0.97 -19.89
C ALA A 166 0.69 2.45 -19.63
N PHE A 167 0.13 3.01 -18.55
CA PHE A 167 0.32 4.42 -18.18
C PHE A 167 1.40 4.64 -17.10
N SER A 168 2.08 3.58 -16.64
CA SER A 168 3.08 3.61 -15.57
C SER A 168 2.55 4.22 -14.26
N ILE A 169 1.28 3.97 -13.94
CA ILE A 169 0.62 4.46 -12.73
C ILE A 169 0.74 3.40 -11.63
N GLU A 170 1.55 3.69 -10.63
CA GLU A 170 1.98 2.71 -9.62
C GLU A 170 0.82 2.16 -8.77
N TRP A 171 -0.07 3.00 -8.21
CA TRP A 171 -1.17 2.52 -7.39
C TRP A 171 -2.14 1.60 -8.15
N MET A 172 -2.29 1.79 -9.46
CA MET A 172 -3.07 0.89 -10.32
C MET A 172 -2.42 -0.49 -10.45
N GLN A 173 -1.09 -0.55 -10.46
CA GLN A 173 -0.36 -1.82 -10.52
C GLN A 173 -0.46 -2.57 -9.19
N TRP A 174 -0.30 -1.88 -8.07
CA TRP A 174 -0.31 -2.48 -6.74
C TRP A 174 -1.71 -2.87 -6.23
N GLN A 175 -2.78 -2.28 -6.75
CA GLN A 175 -4.14 -2.56 -6.28
C GLN A 175 -4.56 -4.02 -6.49
N LEU A 176 -3.99 -4.71 -7.50
CA LEU A 176 -4.33 -6.10 -7.79
C LEU A 176 -4.00 -7.02 -6.61
N ILE A 177 -2.83 -6.84 -5.98
CA ILE A 177 -2.39 -7.64 -4.83
C ILE A 177 -3.17 -7.32 -3.54
N PHE A 178 -4.04 -6.32 -3.55
CA PHE A 178 -4.97 -6.03 -2.48
C PHE A 178 -6.38 -6.52 -2.77
N PHE A 179 -6.92 -6.25 -3.96
CA PHE A 179 -8.31 -6.54 -4.28
C PHE A 179 -8.57 -8.00 -4.66
N LEU A 180 -7.62 -8.71 -5.28
CA LEU A 180 -7.79 -10.15 -5.49
C LEU A 180 -7.84 -10.93 -4.18
N PRO A 181 -6.93 -10.71 -3.21
CA PRO A 181 -7.09 -11.30 -1.87
C PRO A 181 -8.37 -10.87 -1.17
N ALA A 182 -8.88 -9.64 -1.38
CA ALA A 182 -10.16 -9.23 -0.83
C ALA A 182 -11.33 -10.05 -1.39
N ILE A 183 -11.31 -10.36 -2.69
CA ILE A 183 -12.29 -11.27 -3.30
C ILE A 183 -12.17 -12.68 -2.70
N ALA A 184 -10.95 -13.21 -2.60
CA ALA A 184 -10.70 -14.51 -1.98
C ALA A 184 -11.15 -14.55 -0.51
N GLY A 185 -10.90 -13.48 0.25
CA GLY A 185 -11.35 -13.34 1.63
C GLY A 185 -12.86 -13.32 1.79
N PHE A 186 -13.60 -12.76 0.83
CA PHE A 186 -15.06 -12.77 0.82
C PHE A 186 -15.61 -14.19 0.71
N TYR A 187 -15.00 -15.06 -0.08
CA TYR A 187 -15.37 -16.46 -0.28
C TYR A 187 -14.61 -17.44 0.62
N LEU A 188 -13.90 -16.94 1.65
CA LEU A 188 -13.01 -17.77 2.47
C LEU A 188 -13.74 -18.94 3.13
N GLU A 189 -14.95 -18.73 3.67
CA GLU A 189 -15.74 -19.79 4.30
C GLU A 189 -16.18 -20.85 3.28
N ASP A 190 -16.61 -20.43 2.09
CA ASP A 190 -17.00 -21.35 1.02
C ASP A 190 -15.80 -22.20 0.56
N ILE A 191 -14.62 -21.59 0.47
CA ILE A 191 -13.36 -22.28 0.14
C ILE A 191 -13.00 -23.29 1.23
N LEU A 192 -13.06 -22.90 2.49
CA LEU A 192 -12.74 -23.77 3.62
C LEU A 192 -13.76 -24.94 3.74
N GLU A 193 -15.03 -24.70 3.47
CA GLU A 193 -16.05 -25.76 3.46
C GLU A 193 -15.81 -26.75 2.33
N PHE A 194 -15.40 -26.28 1.16
CA PHE A 194 -15.02 -27.16 0.04
C PHE A 194 -13.87 -28.12 0.38
N TYR A 195 -12.84 -27.61 1.11
CA TYR A 195 -11.70 -28.46 1.52
C TYR A 195 -12.00 -29.40 2.69
N ARG A 196 -13.08 -29.17 3.43
CA ARG A 196 -13.50 -30.06 4.52
C ARG A 196 -14.36 -31.24 4.08
N ARG A 197 -14.87 -31.20 2.85
CA ARG A 197 -15.65 -32.27 2.23
C ARG A 197 -14.75 -33.26 1.52
#